data_d1bd4efb2c6038531fe945a730794f44
#
_entry.id   d1bd4efb2c6038531fe945a730794f44
#
_cell.length_a   1.000
_cell.length_b   1.000
_cell.length_c   1.000
_cell.angle_alpha   90.00
_cell.angle_beta   90.00
_cell.angle_gamma   90.00
#
_symmetry.space_group_name_H-M   'P 1'
#
loop_
_entity.id
_entity.type
_entity.pdbx_description
1 polymer ?
#
loop_
_entity_poly.entity_id
_entity_poly.type
_entity_poly.pdbx_seq_one_letter_code
_entity_poly.pdbx_strand_id
1 'polypeptide(L)'
;MSSSTWTPDALLSEARPSLGEDWRPVGARHRVSTLPIVDSLAEQEPLEDILEKTKPSVPLECRRLDYLLSTPFRYGAAYPAGSRFRRAGKILGVFYAAETPDTAVAEMVFNRFLFCAESPDTPWPDGTTEYKDADAWADLIDHSACQHLADRAREAAIEIIRYQSIRDPGGEASLAALTCRAFAEAGPV
;
A
#
# COMPACT_ATOMS: atom_id res chain seq x y z
N MET A 1 -8.48 -2.29 -31.39
CA MET A 1 -7.65 -1.64 -30.36
C MET A 1 -8.48 -0.53 -29.75
N SER A 2 -9.05 -0.75 -28.58
CA SER A 2 -9.80 0.30 -27.86
C SER A 2 -8.80 1.35 -27.43
N SER A 3 -8.91 2.59 -27.93
CA SER A 3 -8.09 3.71 -27.45
C SER A 3 -8.43 3.92 -25.97
N SER A 4 -7.41 3.88 -25.13
CA SER A 4 -7.58 4.17 -23.70
C SER A 4 -8.20 5.55 -23.55
N THR A 5 -9.34 5.64 -22.87
CA THR A 5 -10.01 6.89 -22.51
C THR A 5 -9.19 7.74 -21.52
N TRP A 6 -8.16 7.14 -20.92
CA TRP A 6 -7.32 7.78 -19.90
C TRP A 6 -6.08 8.42 -20.54
N THR A 7 -6.22 9.62 -21.06
CA THR A 7 -5.06 10.44 -21.45
C THR A 7 -4.64 11.33 -20.28
N PRO A 8 -3.35 11.74 -20.17
CA PRO A 8 -2.90 12.67 -19.12
C PRO A 8 -3.73 13.95 -19.06
N ASP A 9 -4.06 14.53 -20.21
CA ASP A 9 -4.87 15.77 -20.29
C ASP A 9 -6.30 15.55 -19.77
N ALA A 10 -6.93 14.42 -20.11
CA ALA A 10 -8.26 14.07 -19.62
C ALA A 10 -8.24 13.91 -18.09
N LEU A 11 -7.23 13.24 -17.55
CA LEU A 11 -7.06 13.06 -16.10
C LEU A 11 -6.84 14.39 -15.39
N LEU A 12 -6.03 15.29 -15.95
CA LEU A 12 -5.81 16.62 -15.39
C LEU A 12 -7.09 17.47 -15.36
N SER A 13 -7.94 17.37 -16.39
CA SER A 13 -9.22 18.09 -16.41
C SER A 13 -10.18 17.64 -15.31
N GLU A 14 -10.09 16.39 -14.88
CA GLU A 14 -10.91 15.80 -13.81
C GLU A 14 -10.25 15.92 -12.42
N ALA A 15 -8.96 16.22 -12.36
CA ALA A 15 -8.24 16.33 -11.08
C ALA A 15 -8.79 17.49 -10.22
N ARG A 16 -8.89 17.23 -8.93
CA ARG A 16 -9.35 18.21 -7.93
C ARG A 16 -8.38 18.23 -6.76
N PRO A 17 -8.16 19.37 -6.11
CA PRO A 17 -7.47 19.40 -4.82
C PRO A 17 -8.18 18.51 -3.82
N SER A 18 -7.43 17.69 -3.11
CA SER A 18 -7.92 16.87 -2.01
C SER A 18 -7.18 17.25 -0.74
N LEU A 19 -7.94 17.53 0.31
CA LEU A 19 -7.43 17.75 1.66
C LEU A 19 -8.31 16.93 2.61
N GLY A 20 -7.71 16.15 3.47
CA GLY A 20 -8.44 15.32 4.43
C GLY A 20 -7.49 14.52 5.30
N GLU A 21 -8.06 13.81 6.25
CA GLU A 21 -7.39 12.82 7.07
C GLU A 21 -7.74 11.43 6.53
N ASP A 22 -6.72 10.58 6.40
CA ASP A 22 -6.86 9.25 5.86
C ASP A 22 -6.32 8.23 6.85
N TRP A 23 -6.91 7.05 6.85
CA TRP A 23 -6.63 5.98 7.79
C TRP A 23 -5.86 4.84 7.13
N ARG A 24 -4.82 4.39 7.82
CA ARG A 24 -4.08 3.21 7.43
C ARG A 24 -3.78 2.35 8.66
N PRO A 25 -4.23 1.09 8.70
CA PRO A 25 -3.87 0.16 9.75
C PRO A 25 -2.37 -0.15 9.72
N VAL A 26 -1.74 -0.17 10.88
CA VAL A 26 -0.35 -0.58 11.05
C VAL A 26 -0.26 -1.70 12.08
N GLY A 27 0.68 -2.63 11.90
CA GLY A 27 0.90 -3.69 12.87
C GLY A 27 1.37 -3.13 14.21
N ALA A 28 0.84 -3.64 15.33
CA ALA A 28 1.22 -3.21 16.67
C ALA A 28 2.73 -3.34 16.96
N ARG A 29 3.41 -4.24 16.26
CA ARG A 29 4.86 -4.50 16.41
C ARG A 29 5.73 -3.76 15.40
N HIS A 30 5.25 -2.71 14.78
CA HIS A 30 5.99 -1.99 13.75
C HIS A 30 7.32 -1.35 14.23
N ARG A 31 7.47 -1.11 15.54
CA ARG A 31 8.70 -0.57 16.15
C ARG A 31 9.58 -1.62 16.83
N VAL A 32 9.08 -2.82 17.05
CA VAL A 32 9.76 -3.88 17.83
C VAL A 32 9.68 -5.24 17.15
N SER A 33 9.72 -5.23 15.82
CA SER A 33 9.56 -6.46 15.01
C SER A 33 10.68 -7.46 15.22
N THR A 34 11.88 -7.01 15.60
CA THR A 34 13.06 -7.84 15.83
C THR A 34 13.17 -8.37 17.26
N LEU A 35 12.39 -7.86 18.20
CA LEU A 35 12.45 -8.30 19.61
C LEU A 35 12.33 -9.83 19.79
N PRO A 36 11.51 -10.57 19.03
CA PRO A 36 11.43 -12.03 19.16
C PRO A 36 12.68 -12.80 18.75
N ILE A 37 13.65 -12.17 18.10
CA ILE A 37 14.88 -12.81 17.57
C ILE A 37 16.15 -12.34 18.28
N VAL A 38 16.00 -11.58 19.35
CA VAL A 38 17.11 -11.11 20.21
C VAL A 38 16.81 -11.48 21.66
N ASP A 39 17.86 -11.68 22.45
CA ASP A 39 17.73 -12.07 23.86
C ASP A 39 17.55 -10.85 24.78
N SER A 40 17.89 -9.67 24.32
CA SER A 40 17.81 -8.44 25.12
C SER A 40 17.57 -7.18 24.26
N LEU A 41 17.05 -6.12 24.90
CA LEU A 41 16.90 -4.80 24.27
C LEU A 41 18.26 -4.21 23.84
N ALA A 42 19.35 -4.56 24.55
CA ALA A 42 20.69 -4.09 24.21
C ALA A 42 21.22 -4.69 22.89
N GLU A 43 20.71 -5.86 22.50
CA GLU A 43 21.03 -6.51 21.22
C GLU A 43 20.10 -6.05 20.10
N GLN A 44 18.92 -5.57 20.45
CA GLN A 44 17.96 -5.09 19.46
C GLN A 44 18.48 -3.88 18.68
N GLU A 45 19.05 -2.89 19.37
CA GLU A 45 19.53 -1.66 18.73
C GLU A 45 20.62 -1.91 17.68
N PRO A 46 21.68 -2.69 17.95
CA PRO A 46 22.67 -3.06 16.93
C PRO A 46 22.06 -3.87 15.77
N LEU A 47 21.10 -4.74 16.04
CA LEU A 47 20.43 -5.53 15.02
C LEU A 47 19.61 -4.63 14.09
N GLU A 48 18.82 -3.72 14.63
CA GLU A 48 18.04 -2.75 13.85
C GLU A 48 18.96 -1.86 12.99
N ASP A 49 20.12 -1.44 13.52
CA ASP A 49 21.12 -0.67 12.79
C ASP A 49 21.71 -1.46 11.60
N ILE A 50 21.98 -2.76 11.79
CA ILE A 50 22.46 -3.64 10.71
C ILE A 50 21.36 -3.77 9.65
N LEU A 51 20.14 -4.07 10.07
CA LEU A 51 19.00 -4.20 9.17
C LEU A 51 18.74 -2.91 8.40
N GLU A 52 18.82 -1.75 9.06
CA GLU A 52 18.62 -0.45 8.43
C GLU A 52 19.65 -0.19 7.31
N LYS A 53 20.90 -0.60 7.50
CA LYS A 53 21.97 -0.47 6.49
C LYS A 53 21.76 -1.37 5.27
N THR A 54 21.03 -2.47 5.42
CA THR A 54 20.71 -3.39 4.31
C THR A 54 19.49 -2.95 3.50
N LYS A 55 18.67 -2.05 4.05
CA LYS A 55 17.46 -1.56 3.38
C LYS A 55 17.83 -0.57 2.26
N PRO A 56 17.03 -0.48 1.19
CA PRO A 56 17.17 0.56 0.19
C PRO A 56 17.11 1.96 0.82
N SER A 57 17.79 2.93 0.25
CA SER A 57 17.73 4.30 0.74
C SER A 57 16.34 4.90 0.53
N VAL A 58 15.88 5.71 1.50
CA VAL A 58 14.65 6.47 1.36
C VAL A 58 14.81 7.48 0.22
N PRO A 59 13.89 7.55 -0.75
CA PRO A 59 13.92 8.56 -1.81
C PRO A 59 14.06 9.98 -1.22
N LEU A 60 14.82 10.84 -1.91
CA LEU A 60 15.11 12.20 -1.40
C LEU A 60 13.84 12.99 -1.07
N GLU A 61 12.84 12.89 -1.93
CA GLU A 61 11.54 13.57 -1.77
C GLU A 61 10.71 13.04 -0.58
N CYS A 62 10.98 11.81 -0.13
CA CYS A 62 10.27 11.18 0.98
C CYS A 62 10.99 11.37 2.33
N ARG A 63 12.21 11.92 2.37
CA ARG A 63 13.03 12.00 3.60
C ARG A 63 12.44 12.91 4.68
N ARG A 64 11.53 13.81 4.31
CA ARG A 64 10.80 14.65 5.26
C ARG A 64 9.73 13.91 6.03
N LEU A 65 9.32 12.73 5.54
CA LEU A 65 8.20 11.98 6.09
C LEU A 65 8.67 11.00 7.17
N ASP A 66 7.79 10.78 8.15
CA ASP A 66 7.92 9.67 9.09
C ASP A 66 8.09 8.33 8.34
N TYR A 67 8.75 7.36 8.99
CA TYR A 67 9.03 6.07 8.36
C TYR A 67 7.75 5.31 7.98
N LEU A 68 6.64 5.47 8.70
CA LEU A 68 5.36 4.85 8.37
C LEU A 68 4.80 5.34 7.03
N LEU A 69 5.02 6.60 6.70
CA LEU A 69 4.58 7.23 5.46
C LEU A 69 5.58 7.00 4.32
N SER A 70 6.87 7.02 4.61
CA SER A 70 7.94 6.89 3.61
C SER A 70 8.21 5.44 3.16
N THR A 71 7.97 4.46 4.04
CA THR A 71 8.28 3.04 3.81
C THR A 71 7.70 2.48 2.49
N PRO A 72 6.45 2.72 2.09
CA PRO A 72 5.92 2.20 0.83
C PRO A 72 6.67 2.68 -0.42
N PHE A 73 7.30 3.85 -0.34
CA PHE A 73 8.09 4.43 -1.43
C PHE A 73 9.57 4.00 -1.40
N ARG A 74 10.06 3.60 -0.22
CA ARG A 74 11.43 3.14 -0.01
C ARG A 74 11.72 1.81 -0.70
N TYR A 75 10.80 0.87 -0.60
CA TYR A 75 10.96 -0.45 -1.19
C TYR A 75 10.62 -0.43 -2.67
N GLY A 76 11.53 0.16 -3.44
CA GLY A 76 11.49 0.18 -4.90
C GLY A 76 11.89 -1.13 -5.55
N ALA A 77 12.14 -2.21 -4.78
CA ALA A 77 12.40 -3.51 -5.35
C ALA A 77 11.20 -3.98 -6.19
N ALA A 78 11.50 -4.65 -7.29
CA ALA A 78 10.51 -5.25 -8.16
C ALA A 78 9.55 -6.13 -7.35
N TYR A 79 8.35 -5.62 -7.09
CA TYR A 79 7.31 -6.40 -6.43
C TYR A 79 6.71 -7.36 -7.45
N PRO A 80 6.93 -8.68 -7.31
CA PRO A 80 6.66 -9.64 -8.39
C PRO A 80 5.18 -9.72 -8.77
N ALA A 81 4.29 -9.59 -7.80
CA ALA A 81 2.85 -9.70 -8.03
C ALA A 81 2.18 -8.37 -8.44
N GLY A 82 2.86 -7.22 -8.25
CA GLY A 82 2.23 -5.92 -8.44
C GLY A 82 1.14 -5.62 -7.39
N SER A 83 0.37 -4.58 -7.62
CA SER A 83 -0.82 -4.24 -6.83
C SER A 83 -1.77 -3.41 -7.70
N ARG A 84 -2.94 -3.01 -7.18
CA ARG A 84 -3.96 -2.31 -7.96
C ARG A 84 -3.42 -1.12 -8.77
N PHE A 85 -2.58 -0.29 -8.19
CA PHE A 85 -2.00 0.90 -8.85
C PHE A 85 -0.49 0.82 -9.03
N ARG A 86 0.10 -0.39 -8.95
CA ARG A 86 1.52 -0.64 -9.14
C ARG A 86 1.73 -1.89 -9.99
N ARG A 87 2.34 -1.72 -11.17
CA ARG A 87 2.67 -2.87 -12.03
C ARG A 87 3.73 -3.76 -11.38
N ALA A 88 3.64 -5.06 -11.67
CA ALA A 88 4.72 -5.99 -11.38
C ALA A 88 6.05 -5.48 -11.97
N GLY A 89 7.12 -5.63 -11.23
CA GLY A 89 8.45 -5.19 -11.65
C GLY A 89 8.70 -3.69 -11.67
N LYS A 90 7.71 -2.84 -11.37
CA LYS A 90 7.90 -1.38 -11.26
C LYS A 90 8.44 -0.97 -9.89
N ILE A 91 9.37 -0.01 -9.92
CA ILE A 91 10.08 0.48 -8.74
C ILE A 91 9.23 1.48 -7.93
N LEU A 92 8.29 2.17 -8.59
CA LEU A 92 7.50 3.22 -7.95
C LEU A 92 6.55 2.65 -6.90
N GLY A 93 6.72 3.06 -5.65
CA GLY A 93 5.85 2.69 -4.54
C GLY A 93 4.46 3.34 -4.64
N VAL A 94 3.52 2.81 -3.86
CA VAL A 94 2.18 3.36 -3.68
C VAL A 94 1.82 3.22 -2.21
N PHE A 95 1.36 4.31 -1.61
CA PHE A 95 0.81 4.29 -0.25
C PHE A 95 -0.70 4.16 -0.35
N TYR A 96 -1.26 3.15 0.32
CA TYR A 96 -2.70 2.92 0.37
C TYR A 96 -3.26 3.33 1.72
N ALA A 97 -4.37 4.03 1.70
CA ALA A 97 -5.16 4.45 2.85
C ALA A 97 -6.66 4.45 2.52
N ALA A 98 -7.50 4.77 3.46
CA ALA A 98 -8.93 4.92 3.27
C ALA A 98 -9.47 6.14 4.04
N GLU A 99 -10.60 6.69 3.60
CA GLU A 99 -11.24 7.86 4.23
C GLU A 99 -11.85 7.51 5.60
N THR A 100 -12.10 6.22 5.86
CA THR A 100 -12.62 5.77 7.16
C THR A 100 -11.79 4.64 7.76
N PRO A 101 -11.76 4.50 9.09
CA PRO A 101 -11.09 3.38 9.75
C PRO A 101 -11.66 2.02 9.33
N ASP A 102 -12.98 1.91 9.17
CA ASP A 102 -13.67 0.66 8.84
C ASP A 102 -13.28 0.18 7.44
N THR A 103 -13.26 1.08 6.46
CA THR A 103 -12.78 0.77 5.10
C THR A 103 -11.31 0.36 5.10
N ALA A 104 -10.46 1.06 5.88
CA ALA A 104 -9.06 0.73 6.00
C ALA A 104 -8.84 -0.68 6.59
N VAL A 105 -9.67 -1.06 7.59
CA VAL A 105 -9.66 -2.40 8.18
C VAL A 105 -10.15 -3.44 7.17
N ALA A 106 -11.24 -3.21 6.45
CA ALA A 106 -11.76 -4.13 5.45
C ALA A 106 -10.73 -4.43 4.35
N GLU A 107 -10.03 -3.41 3.84
CA GLU A 107 -8.96 -3.56 2.85
C GLU A 107 -7.77 -4.36 3.42
N MET A 108 -7.38 -4.10 4.66
CA MET A 108 -6.28 -4.83 5.31
C MET A 108 -6.63 -6.29 5.56
N VAL A 109 -7.84 -6.57 6.07
CA VAL A 109 -8.31 -7.93 6.38
C VAL A 109 -8.32 -8.77 5.11
N PHE A 110 -8.88 -8.25 4.02
CA PHE A 110 -8.87 -8.93 2.72
C PHE A 110 -7.45 -9.30 2.28
N ASN A 111 -6.53 -8.32 2.27
CA ASN A 111 -5.15 -8.56 1.85
C ASN A 111 -4.42 -9.56 2.77
N ARG A 112 -4.76 -9.57 4.06
CA ARG A 112 -4.19 -10.52 5.03
C ARG A 112 -4.66 -11.94 4.77
N PHE A 113 -5.96 -12.12 4.51
CA PHE A 113 -6.51 -13.44 4.17
C PHE A 113 -5.97 -13.94 2.83
N LEU A 114 -5.88 -13.08 1.83
CA LEU A 114 -5.27 -13.44 0.55
C LEU A 114 -3.83 -13.92 0.73
N PHE A 115 -3.03 -13.19 1.52
CA PHE A 115 -1.66 -13.59 1.84
C PHE A 115 -1.60 -14.97 2.52
N CYS A 116 -2.49 -15.25 3.49
CA CYS A 116 -2.56 -16.56 4.15
C CYS A 116 -2.99 -17.66 3.17
N ALA A 117 -3.93 -17.37 2.26
CA ALA A 117 -4.40 -18.34 1.26
C ALA A 117 -3.30 -18.68 0.22
N GLU A 118 -2.48 -17.70 -0.15
CA GLU A 118 -1.38 -17.89 -1.11
C GLU A 118 -0.09 -18.43 -0.48
N SER A 119 0.00 -18.46 0.85
CA SER A 119 1.20 -18.87 1.59
C SER A 119 0.91 -20.12 2.41
N PRO A 120 1.10 -21.32 1.86
CA PRO A 120 0.71 -22.58 2.50
C PRO A 120 1.39 -22.83 3.87
N ASP A 121 2.57 -22.23 4.08
CA ASP A 121 3.32 -22.37 5.33
C ASP A 121 2.96 -21.28 6.37
N THR A 122 2.05 -20.36 6.05
CA THR A 122 1.63 -19.32 6.96
C THR A 122 0.40 -19.79 7.73
N PRO A 123 0.47 -19.90 9.08
CA PRO A 123 -0.69 -20.29 9.84
C PRO A 123 -1.82 -19.26 9.69
N TRP A 124 -3.03 -19.76 9.47
CA TRP A 124 -4.24 -18.95 9.50
C TRP A 124 -4.39 -18.26 10.86
N PRO A 125 -4.89 -17.02 10.90
CA PRO A 125 -5.20 -16.38 12.15
C PRO A 125 -6.16 -17.24 13.00
N ASP A 126 -5.91 -17.35 14.29
CA ASP A 126 -6.74 -18.13 15.21
C ASP A 126 -8.23 -17.75 15.05
N GLY A 127 -9.10 -18.76 14.93
CA GLY A 127 -10.54 -18.59 14.79
C GLY A 127 -11.04 -18.40 13.36
N THR A 128 -10.16 -18.44 12.35
CA THR A 128 -10.61 -18.45 10.96
C THR A 128 -10.87 -19.86 10.45
N THR A 129 -12.02 -20.05 9.82
CA THR A 129 -12.31 -21.27 9.06
C THR A 129 -11.74 -21.14 7.64
N GLU A 130 -11.30 -22.25 7.07
CA GLU A 130 -10.90 -22.33 5.68
C GLU A 130 -12.01 -21.78 4.78
N TYR A 131 -11.75 -20.67 4.08
CA TYR A 131 -12.74 -20.10 3.18
C TYR A 131 -12.77 -20.89 1.87
N LYS A 132 -13.92 -21.50 1.59
CA LYS A 132 -14.15 -22.33 0.40
C LYS A 132 -14.12 -21.55 -0.93
N ASP A 133 -14.08 -20.23 -0.88
CA ASP A 133 -14.16 -19.33 -2.02
C ASP A 133 -12.85 -18.55 -2.26
N ALA A 134 -11.69 -19.11 -1.85
CA ALA A 134 -10.38 -18.47 -2.08
C ALA A 134 -10.14 -18.16 -3.58
N ASP A 135 -10.63 -19.01 -4.48
CA ASP A 135 -10.55 -18.83 -5.93
C ASP A 135 -11.37 -17.61 -6.42
N ALA A 136 -12.51 -17.32 -5.78
CA ALA A 136 -13.33 -16.14 -6.11
C ALA A 136 -12.66 -14.82 -5.67
N TRP A 137 -11.75 -14.87 -4.69
CA TRP A 137 -10.98 -13.69 -4.26
C TRP A 137 -9.76 -13.43 -5.15
N ALA A 138 -9.23 -14.47 -5.77
CA ALA A 138 -8.15 -14.37 -6.73
C ALA A 138 -8.60 -13.69 -8.04
N ASP A 139 -9.84 -13.95 -8.50
CA ASP A 139 -10.40 -13.33 -9.70
C ASP A 139 -10.70 -11.82 -9.56
N LEU A 140 -10.71 -11.27 -8.34
CA LEU A 140 -10.79 -9.82 -8.10
C LEU A 140 -9.44 -9.10 -8.35
N ILE A 141 -8.45 -9.75 -8.95
CA ILE A 141 -7.04 -9.30 -9.01
C ILE A 141 -6.59 -8.99 -10.44
N ASP A 142 -7.43 -8.89 -11.44
CA ASP A 142 -7.00 -8.22 -12.67
C ASP A 142 -6.91 -6.71 -12.45
N HIS A 143 -5.72 -6.26 -12.06
CA HIS A 143 -5.42 -4.85 -11.83
C HIS A 143 -4.91 -4.13 -13.08
N SER A 144 -4.93 -4.76 -14.26
CA SER A 144 -4.34 -4.22 -15.49
C SER A 144 -4.88 -2.83 -15.86
N ALA A 145 -6.19 -2.64 -15.76
CA ALA A 145 -6.84 -1.35 -16.03
C ALA A 145 -6.43 -0.28 -15.00
N CYS A 146 -6.43 -0.64 -13.70
CA CYS A 146 -6.02 0.27 -12.62
C CYS A 146 -4.53 0.63 -12.72
N GLN A 147 -3.68 -0.32 -13.10
CA GLN A 147 -2.25 -0.09 -13.31
C GLN A 147 -2.00 0.83 -14.49
N HIS A 148 -2.77 0.69 -15.58
CA HIS A 148 -2.69 1.60 -16.71
C HIS A 148 -3.15 3.01 -16.33
N LEU A 149 -4.24 3.14 -15.57
CA LEU A 149 -4.69 4.42 -15.02
C LEU A 149 -3.60 5.07 -14.17
N ALA A 150 -2.95 4.32 -13.28
CA ALA A 150 -1.89 4.82 -12.42
C ALA A 150 -0.64 5.29 -13.20
N ASP A 151 -0.29 4.60 -14.29
CA ASP A 151 0.79 5.05 -15.17
C ASP A 151 0.44 6.40 -15.81
N ARG A 152 -0.79 6.57 -16.32
CA ARG A 152 -1.26 7.85 -16.89
C ARG A 152 -1.36 8.96 -15.84
N ALA A 153 -1.83 8.63 -14.65
CA ALA A 153 -1.91 9.58 -13.55
C ALA A 153 -0.50 10.11 -13.16
N ARG A 154 0.50 9.23 -13.13
CA ARG A 154 1.89 9.64 -12.88
C ARG A 154 2.44 10.54 -13.99
N GLU A 155 2.15 10.22 -15.26
CA GLU A 155 2.53 11.06 -16.41
C GLU A 155 1.90 12.46 -16.32
N ALA A 156 0.68 12.54 -15.79
CA ALA A 156 -0.03 13.80 -15.54
C ALA A 156 0.38 14.48 -14.22
N ALA A 157 1.37 13.95 -13.49
CA ALA A 157 1.78 14.42 -12.17
C ALA A 157 0.64 14.47 -11.13
N ILE A 158 -0.37 13.61 -11.27
CA ILE A 158 -1.42 13.43 -10.28
C ILE A 158 -0.84 12.67 -9.08
N GLU A 159 -1.10 13.16 -7.89
CA GLU A 159 -0.47 12.67 -6.67
C GLU A 159 -1.29 11.59 -5.98
N ILE A 160 -2.62 11.63 -6.11
CA ILE A 160 -3.55 10.72 -5.42
C ILE A 160 -4.61 10.22 -6.40
N ILE A 161 -4.92 8.93 -6.34
CA ILE A 161 -6.10 8.34 -6.94
C ILE A 161 -7.07 7.99 -5.81
N ARG A 162 -8.25 8.61 -5.83
CA ARG A 162 -9.37 8.24 -4.97
C ARG A 162 -10.26 7.25 -5.71
N TYR A 163 -10.60 6.14 -5.07
CA TYR A 163 -11.40 5.08 -5.69
C TYR A 163 -12.33 4.44 -4.65
N GLN A 164 -13.45 3.91 -5.11
CA GLN A 164 -14.37 3.18 -4.24
C GLN A 164 -13.73 1.85 -3.82
N SER A 165 -13.78 1.53 -2.53
CA SER A 165 -13.39 0.21 -2.05
C SER A 165 -14.43 -0.82 -2.48
N ILE A 166 -13.96 -1.88 -3.13
CA ILE A 166 -14.80 -3.03 -3.50
C ILE A 166 -14.83 -4.09 -2.39
N ARG A 167 -14.04 -3.91 -1.34
CA ARG A 167 -13.87 -4.84 -0.22
C ARG A 167 -14.62 -4.37 1.03
N ASP A 168 -14.97 -3.10 1.05
CA ASP A 168 -15.81 -2.52 2.07
C ASP A 168 -17.29 -2.66 1.66
N PRO A 169 -18.12 -3.37 2.46
CA PRO A 169 -19.55 -3.47 2.18
C PRO A 169 -20.27 -2.12 2.13
N GLY A 170 -19.75 -1.09 2.83
CA GLY A 170 -20.24 0.28 2.78
C GLY A 170 -19.90 1.01 1.48
N GLY A 171 -18.89 0.52 0.75
CA GLY A 171 -18.48 1.11 -0.52
C GLY A 171 -17.79 2.48 -0.36
N GLU A 172 -17.27 2.77 0.81
CA GLU A 172 -16.55 4.01 1.08
C GLU A 172 -15.23 4.10 0.31
N ALA A 173 -14.63 5.28 0.30
CA ALA A 173 -13.48 5.53 -0.55
C ALA A 173 -12.15 5.09 0.08
N SER A 174 -11.30 4.56 -0.78
CA SER A 174 -9.88 4.32 -0.54
C SER A 174 -9.03 5.26 -1.39
N LEU A 175 -7.80 5.46 -0.96
CA LEU A 175 -6.83 6.34 -1.62
C LEU A 175 -5.54 5.59 -1.94
N ALA A 176 -4.97 5.94 -3.08
CA ALA A 176 -3.65 5.50 -3.50
C ALA A 176 -2.77 6.74 -3.74
N ALA A 177 -1.89 7.06 -2.79
CA ALA A 177 -0.89 8.11 -3.00
C ALA A 177 0.24 7.56 -3.86
N LEU A 178 0.44 8.18 -5.02
CA LEU A 178 1.42 7.77 -6.03
C LEU A 178 2.79 8.39 -5.80
N THR A 179 2.87 9.40 -4.94
CA THR A 179 4.08 10.15 -4.62
C THR A 179 4.07 10.63 -3.17
N CYS A 180 5.28 10.82 -2.60
CA CYS A 180 5.46 11.39 -1.26
C CYS A 180 4.94 12.83 -1.13
N ARG A 181 4.74 13.56 -2.24
CA ARG A 181 4.24 14.94 -2.21
C ARG A 181 2.79 15.03 -1.80
N ALA A 182 2.05 13.93 -1.93
CA ALA A 182 0.65 13.83 -1.51
C ALA A 182 0.43 14.09 -0.01
N PHE A 183 1.47 13.97 0.83
CA PHE A 183 1.36 14.20 2.26
C PHE A 183 1.60 15.66 2.62
N ALA A 184 0.61 16.30 3.24
CA ALA A 184 0.75 17.66 3.79
C ALA A 184 1.65 17.65 5.04
N GLU A 185 1.42 16.71 5.95
CA GLU A 185 2.16 16.55 7.19
C GLU A 185 3.31 15.55 7.08
N ALA A 186 4.33 15.74 7.90
CA ALA A 186 5.51 14.88 7.88
C ALA A 186 5.32 13.55 8.62
N GLY A 187 4.35 13.48 9.52
CA GLY A 187 4.06 12.32 10.35
C GLY A 187 2.58 12.00 10.42
N PRO A 188 2.23 10.79 10.89
CA PRO A 188 0.85 10.45 11.20
C PRO A 188 0.34 11.28 12.39
N VAL A 189 -0.93 11.61 12.38
CA VAL A 189 -1.63 12.38 13.43
C VAL A 189 -2.16 11.44 14.49
#